data_bafc2e57c56114897264eac24d034d2f
#
_entry.id   bafc2e57c56114897264eac24d034d2f
#
_cell.length_a   1.000
_cell.length_b   1.000
_cell.length_c   1.000
_cell.angle_alpha   90.00
_cell.angle_beta   90.00
_cell.angle_gamma   90.00
#
_symmetry.space_group_name_H-M   'P 1'
#
loop_
_entity.id
_entity.type
_entity.pdbx_description
1 polymer ?
#
loop_
_entity_poly.entity_id
_entity_poly.type
_entity_poly.pdbx_seq_one_letter_code
_entity_poly.pdbx_strand_id
1 'polypeptide(L)'
;MVVKEVKVVKEVKDKCTRRRYCLTSLSPVSCLLLILIFNFQFSIFNSVSAQPQIALLKYGGGGDWYANPTSLGNLIAFCNQDQQMGLNPEPATVDVGSAELFNYPFVHMTGHGNVVFSDREAQNLRTYLIGGGFLHIDDNYGMKDFVMPQMKRVFPELEWVELPFSHPIYHQKYQFPNGLPKIHEHDNKPPKGYGLIWEGRLVCFFSWECDLGDGWEDADVHNDSQATRQKALRMGSNIVRYVFMQ
;
A
#
# COMPACT_ATOMS: atom_id res chain seq x y z
N MET A 1 -19.61 -71.25 18.99
CA MET A 1 -19.55 -69.76 19.08
C MET A 1 -19.69 -69.05 17.73
N VAL A 2 -19.93 -69.78 16.64
CA VAL A 2 -19.99 -69.23 15.23
C VAL A 2 -21.47 -68.93 14.77
N VAL A 3 -22.48 -69.49 15.44
CA VAL A 3 -23.90 -69.38 15.01
C VAL A 3 -24.60 -68.06 15.47
N LYS A 4 -24.04 -67.33 16.45
CA LYS A 4 -24.62 -66.05 16.92
C LYS A 4 -24.26 -64.85 16.09
N GLU A 5 -23.12 -64.84 15.40
CA GLU A 5 -22.68 -63.68 14.58
C GLU A 5 -23.44 -63.59 13.24
N VAL A 6 -23.88 -64.70 12.67
CA VAL A 6 -24.59 -64.72 11.38
C VAL A 6 -25.99 -64.12 11.49
N LYS A 7 -26.66 -64.16 12.65
CA LYS A 7 -28.00 -63.59 12.86
C LYS A 7 -27.96 -62.07 12.99
N VAL A 8 -26.91 -61.48 13.60
CA VAL A 8 -26.78 -60.04 13.79
C VAL A 8 -26.49 -59.32 12.47
N VAL A 9 -25.69 -59.94 11.59
CA VAL A 9 -25.34 -59.36 10.27
C VAL A 9 -26.54 -59.37 9.32
N LYS A 10 -27.49 -60.35 9.43
CA LYS A 10 -28.71 -60.36 8.63
C LYS A 10 -29.71 -59.26 9.04
N GLU A 11 -29.86 -59.04 10.35
CA GLU A 11 -30.79 -58.03 10.88
C GLU A 11 -30.32 -56.57 10.55
N VAL A 12 -29.03 -56.32 10.48
CA VAL A 12 -28.44 -55.04 10.09
C VAL A 12 -28.62 -54.74 8.58
N LYS A 13 -28.55 -55.76 7.73
CA LYS A 13 -28.77 -55.60 6.28
C LYS A 13 -30.23 -55.33 5.93
N ASP A 14 -31.21 -55.93 6.65
CA ASP A 14 -32.64 -55.70 6.39
C ASP A 14 -33.14 -54.32 6.86
N LYS A 15 -32.45 -53.68 7.84
CA LYS A 15 -32.80 -52.30 8.26
C LYS A 15 -32.20 -51.20 7.35
N CYS A 16 -31.15 -51.50 6.56
CA CYS A 16 -30.54 -50.54 5.67
C CYS A 16 -31.28 -50.37 4.32
N THR A 17 -32.12 -51.33 3.93
CA THR A 17 -32.80 -51.34 2.63
C THR A 17 -34.20 -50.68 2.62
N ARG A 18 -34.66 -50.12 3.74
CA ARG A 18 -36.01 -49.48 3.83
C ARG A 18 -36.03 -47.95 4.02
N ARG A 19 -34.91 -47.26 3.93
CA ARG A 19 -34.93 -45.77 3.76
C ARG A 19 -34.82 -45.43 2.28
N ARG A 20 -35.89 -45.60 1.52
CA ARG A 20 -36.12 -44.84 0.30
C ARG A 20 -36.27 -43.38 0.72
N TYR A 21 -35.26 -42.59 0.51
CA TYR A 21 -35.42 -41.14 0.53
C TYR A 21 -36.37 -40.80 -0.61
N CYS A 22 -37.57 -40.39 -0.22
CA CYS A 22 -38.50 -39.79 -1.13
C CYS A 22 -37.88 -38.45 -1.54
N LEU A 23 -37.19 -38.43 -2.69
CA LEU A 23 -36.88 -37.19 -3.38
C LEU A 23 -38.22 -36.60 -3.80
N THR A 24 -38.81 -35.78 -2.93
CA THR A 24 -39.91 -34.91 -3.29
C THR A 24 -39.35 -34.03 -4.42
N SER A 25 -39.86 -34.23 -5.63
CA SER A 25 -39.57 -33.38 -6.76
C SER A 25 -39.92 -31.94 -6.38
N LEU A 26 -38.88 -31.11 -6.23
CA LEU A 26 -39.07 -29.68 -6.06
C LEU A 26 -39.94 -29.19 -7.23
N SER A 27 -41.03 -28.50 -6.94
CA SER A 27 -41.88 -27.94 -8.00
C SER A 27 -41.02 -26.95 -8.82
N PRO A 28 -41.36 -26.75 -10.12
CA PRO A 28 -40.65 -25.78 -10.96
C PRO A 28 -40.54 -24.39 -10.31
N VAL A 29 -41.53 -24.01 -9.52
CA VAL A 29 -41.57 -22.75 -8.78
C VAL A 29 -40.54 -22.73 -7.65
N SER A 30 -40.30 -23.86 -6.94
CA SER A 30 -39.29 -23.97 -5.89
C SER A 30 -37.88 -23.92 -6.46
N CYS A 31 -37.64 -24.52 -7.65
CA CYS A 31 -36.37 -24.40 -8.35
C CYS A 31 -36.10 -22.96 -8.83
N LEU A 32 -37.15 -22.28 -9.34
CA LEU A 32 -37.02 -20.88 -9.75
C LEU A 32 -36.68 -19.96 -8.59
N LEU A 33 -37.35 -20.19 -7.43
CA LEU A 33 -37.09 -19.42 -6.20
C LEU A 33 -35.65 -19.63 -5.70
N LEU A 34 -35.14 -20.85 -5.70
CA LEU A 34 -33.75 -21.15 -5.33
C LEU A 34 -32.73 -20.50 -6.27
N ILE A 35 -33.00 -20.48 -7.57
CA ILE A 35 -32.14 -19.82 -8.56
C ILE A 35 -32.16 -18.30 -8.36
N LEU A 36 -33.33 -17.71 -8.06
CA LEU A 36 -33.45 -16.28 -7.78
C LEU A 36 -32.75 -15.89 -6.47
N ILE A 37 -32.85 -16.68 -5.42
CA ILE A 37 -32.16 -16.46 -4.15
C ILE A 37 -30.64 -16.59 -4.35
N PHE A 38 -30.19 -17.58 -5.12
CA PHE A 38 -28.77 -17.78 -5.39
C PHE A 38 -28.19 -16.63 -6.23
N ASN A 39 -28.91 -16.15 -7.25
CA ASN A 39 -28.49 -15.00 -8.04
C ASN A 39 -28.54 -13.68 -7.23
N PHE A 40 -29.50 -13.53 -6.31
CA PHE A 40 -29.58 -12.36 -5.43
C PHE A 40 -28.43 -12.35 -4.42
N GLN A 41 -28.02 -13.50 -3.87
CA GLN A 41 -26.86 -13.59 -3.00
C GLN A 41 -25.55 -13.33 -3.75
N PHE A 42 -25.44 -13.75 -5.02
CA PHE A 42 -24.25 -13.46 -5.86
C PHE A 42 -24.14 -11.96 -6.21
N SER A 43 -25.26 -11.25 -6.31
CA SER A 43 -25.29 -9.80 -6.58
C SER A 43 -24.87 -8.95 -5.35
N ILE A 44 -24.99 -9.48 -4.14
CA ILE A 44 -24.60 -8.75 -2.91
C ILE A 44 -23.09 -8.80 -2.67
N PHE A 45 -22.36 -9.76 -3.29
CA PHE A 45 -20.89 -9.89 -3.18
C PHE A 45 -20.12 -9.05 -4.19
N ASN A 46 -20.76 -8.24 -5.01
CA ASN A 46 -20.07 -7.13 -5.66
C ASN A 46 -19.87 -6.02 -4.61
N SER A 47 -19.02 -6.28 -3.64
CA SER A 47 -18.40 -5.24 -2.84
C SER A 47 -17.71 -4.30 -3.82
N VAL A 48 -18.23 -3.12 -4.00
CA VAL A 48 -17.46 -2.03 -4.60
C VAL A 48 -16.28 -1.85 -3.65
N SER A 49 -15.17 -2.51 -3.97
CA SER A 49 -13.92 -2.28 -3.25
C SER A 49 -13.62 -0.80 -3.46
N ALA A 50 -13.61 -0.04 -2.37
CA ALA A 50 -13.20 1.35 -2.45
C ALA A 50 -11.82 1.39 -3.09
N GLN A 51 -11.64 2.28 -4.07
CA GLN A 51 -10.34 2.45 -4.72
C GLN A 51 -9.30 2.80 -3.66
N PRO A 52 -8.14 2.13 -3.63
CA PRO A 52 -7.07 2.49 -2.70
C PRO A 52 -6.69 3.94 -2.88
N GLN A 53 -6.54 4.67 -1.79
CA GLN A 53 -6.22 6.09 -1.81
C GLN A 53 -4.84 6.33 -1.20
N ILE A 54 -4.05 7.19 -1.84
CA ILE A 54 -2.78 7.70 -1.34
C ILE A 54 -3.05 8.98 -0.55
N ALA A 55 -2.36 9.16 0.57
CA ALA A 55 -2.51 10.39 1.36
C ALA A 55 -1.17 11.12 1.54
N LEU A 56 -1.24 12.45 1.54
CA LEU A 56 -0.18 13.34 2.00
C LEU A 56 -0.19 13.38 3.53
N LEU A 57 0.98 13.15 4.16
CA LEU A 57 1.13 13.14 5.60
C LEU A 57 1.40 14.54 6.12
N LYS A 58 0.48 15.07 6.92
CA LYS A 58 0.65 16.33 7.61
C LYS A 58 1.33 16.12 8.96
N TYR A 59 2.47 16.77 9.15
CA TYR A 59 3.31 16.67 10.35
C TYR A 59 3.50 18.03 11.03
N GLY A 60 3.94 18.03 12.30
CA GLY A 60 4.26 19.22 13.08
C GLY A 60 5.72 19.65 12.94
N GLY A 61 6.07 20.76 13.60
CA GLY A 61 7.44 21.27 13.65
C GLY A 61 7.72 22.50 12.80
N GLY A 62 6.76 22.89 11.94
CA GLY A 62 6.87 24.09 11.11
C GLY A 62 7.52 23.88 9.75
N GLY A 63 7.85 22.62 9.39
CA GLY A 63 8.20 22.27 8.02
C GLY A 63 6.97 22.33 7.09
N ASP A 64 7.22 22.51 5.81
CA ASP A 64 6.22 22.71 4.78
C ASP A 64 5.70 21.40 4.18
N TRP A 65 5.05 20.57 4.99
CA TRP A 65 4.45 19.30 4.57
C TRP A 65 3.55 19.42 3.32
N TYR A 66 3.11 20.62 2.99
CA TYR A 66 2.26 20.99 1.85
C TYR A 66 3.06 21.38 0.60
N ALA A 67 4.39 21.28 0.63
CA ALA A 67 5.21 21.45 -0.57
C ALA A 67 4.76 20.48 -1.67
N ASN A 68 4.97 20.88 -2.92
CA ASN A 68 4.67 20.08 -4.11
C ASN A 68 3.16 19.75 -4.26
N PRO A 69 2.27 20.75 -4.29
CA PRO A 69 0.83 20.55 -4.19
C PRO A 69 0.20 19.75 -5.34
N THR A 70 0.81 19.72 -6.54
CA THR A 70 0.29 18.95 -7.70
C THR A 70 0.93 17.57 -7.82
N SER A 71 2.00 17.30 -7.09
CA SER A 71 2.86 16.10 -7.24
C SER A 71 2.11 14.78 -7.10
N LEU A 72 1.35 14.59 -6.01
CA LEU A 72 0.64 13.33 -5.78
C LEU A 72 -0.49 13.10 -6.78
N GLY A 73 -1.22 14.14 -7.18
CA GLY A 73 -2.26 14.04 -8.22
C GLY A 73 -1.66 13.53 -9.54
N ASN A 74 -0.54 14.11 -9.95
CA ASN A 74 0.17 13.72 -11.17
C ASN A 74 0.75 12.30 -11.07
N LEU A 75 1.32 11.91 -9.92
CA LEU A 75 1.81 10.55 -9.71
C LEU A 75 0.67 9.52 -9.79
N ILE A 76 -0.46 9.78 -9.12
CA ILE A 76 -1.64 8.91 -9.16
C ILE A 76 -2.17 8.78 -10.59
N ALA A 77 -2.31 9.90 -11.31
CA ALA A 77 -2.74 9.90 -12.71
C ALA A 77 -1.78 9.06 -13.57
N PHE A 78 -0.47 9.20 -13.38
CA PHE A 78 0.53 8.40 -14.09
C PHE A 78 0.39 6.90 -13.75
N CYS A 79 0.25 6.53 -12.48
CA CYS A 79 0.07 5.13 -12.05
C CYS A 79 -1.20 4.52 -12.66
N ASN A 80 -2.29 5.25 -12.69
CA ASN A 80 -3.55 4.79 -13.25
C ASN A 80 -3.49 4.63 -14.77
N GLN A 81 -2.89 5.59 -15.50
CA GLN A 81 -2.77 5.54 -16.95
C GLN A 81 -1.77 4.49 -17.40
N ASP A 82 -0.59 4.46 -16.77
CA ASP A 82 0.52 3.63 -17.21
C ASP A 82 0.44 2.18 -16.71
N GLN A 83 -0.09 1.95 -15.50
CA GLN A 83 -0.11 0.64 -14.85
C GLN A 83 -1.51 0.12 -14.52
N GLN A 84 -2.55 0.88 -14.80
CA GLN A 84 -3.96 0.53 -14.52
C GLN A 84 -4.19 0.14 -13.05
N MET A 85 -3.58 0.89 -12.13
CA MET A 85 -3.58 0.54 -10.71
C MET A 85 -4.93 0.76 -10.02
N GLY A 86 -5.84 1.52 -10.62
CA GLY A 86 -7.18 1.76 -10.08
C GLY A 86 -7.18 2.54 -8.75
N LEU A 87 -6.18 3.41 -8.55
CA LEU A 87 -6.12 4.29 -7.40
C LEU A 87 -7.20 5.36 -7.46
N ASN A 88 -7.68 5.81 -6.30
CA ASN A 88 -8.52 7.00 -6.22
C ASN A 88 -7.76 8.20 -6.84
N PRO A 89 -8.34 8.93 -7.81
CA PRO A 89 -7.64 10.02 -8.49
C PRO A 89 -7.30 11.19 -7.58
N GLU A 90 -8.05 11.36 -6.48
CA GLU A 90 -7.84 12.46 -5.54
C GLU A 90 -6.97 12.00 -4.37
N PRO A 91 -5.78 12.59 -4.17
CA PRO A 91 -5.00 12.32 -2.96
C PRO A 91 -5.73 12.88 -1.74
N ALA A 92 -5.62 12.17 -0.60
CA ALA A 92 -6.08 12.68 0.68
C ALA A 92 -4.97 13.46 1.40
N THR A 93 -5.33 14.15 2.49
CA THR A 93 -4.38 14.69 3.47
C THR A 93 -4.75 14.14 4.84
N VAL A 94 -3.75 13.67 5.60
CA VAL A 94 -3.99 13.05 6.91
C VAL A 94 -2.95 13.49 7.92
N ASP A 95 -3.40 13.83 9.14
CA ASP A 95 -2.50 14.13 10.26
C ASP A 95 -1.85 12.85 10.81
N VAL A 96 -0.56 12.91 11.18
CA VAL A 96 0.19 11.79 11.76
C VAL A 96 -0.53 11.17 12.97
N GLY A 97 -1.16 12.00 13.81
CA GLY A 97 -1.87 11.57 15.03
C GLY A 97 -3.31 11.13 14.83
N SER A 98 -3.83 11.17 13.60
CA SER A 98 -5.23 10.82 13.30
C SER A 98 -5.43 9.30 13.24
N ALA A 99 -6.61 8.84 13.68
CA ALA A 99 -7.05 7.47 13.42
C ALA A 99 -7.33 7.21 11.93
N GLU A 100 -7.60 8.25 11.15
CA GLU A 100 -7.82 8.15 9.70
C GLU A 100 -6.57 7.68 8.94
N LEU A 101 -5.37 7.81 9.54
CA LEU A 101 -4.12 7.31 8.97
C LEU A 101 -4.22 5.84 8.51
N PHE A 102 -4.96 5.03 9.27
CA PHE A 102 -5.14 3.60 8.99
C PHE A 102 -6.04 3.30 7.79
N ASN A 103 -6.69 4.29 7.20
CA ASN A 103 -7.48 4.14 5.98
C ASN A 103 -6.60 4.14 4.70
N TYR A 104 -5.36 4.59 4.81
CA TYR A 104 -4.47 4.79 3.67
C TYR A 104 -3.32 3.78 3.68
N PRO A 105 -3.26 2.82 2.75
CA PRO A 105 -2.18 1.83 2.70
C PRO A 105 -0.81 2.43 2.38
N PHE A 106 -0.81 3.62 1.75
CA PHE A 106 0.37 4.38 1.35
C PHE A 106 0.21 5.85 1.77
N VAL A 107 1.15 6.36 2.55
CA VAL A 107 1.26 7.78 2.85
C VAL A 107 2.56 8.35 2.33
N HIS A 108 2.50 9.56 1.80
CA HIS A 108 3.63 10.33 1.29
C HIS A 108 3.92 11.50 2.22
N MET A 109 5.18 11.73 2.50
CA MET A 109 5.69 12.83 3.32
C MET A 109 6.76 13.57 2.54
N THR A 110 6.65 14.86 2.44
CA THR A 110 7.61 15.72 1.75
C THR A 110 7.77 17.04 2.49
N GLY A 111 8.73 17.85 2.09
CA GLY A 111 8.95 19.22 2.58
C GLY A 111 10.40 19.56 2.80
N HIS A 112 10.61 20.77 3.32
CA HIS A 112 11.90 21.30 3.71
C HIS A 112 12.00 21.36 5.25
N GLY A 113 13.12 20.90 5.80
CA GLY A 113 13.47 21.07 7.20
C GLY A 113 12.50 20.46 8.19
N ASN A 114 12.25 21.22 9.27
CA ASN A 114 11.87 20.77 10.56
C ASN A 114 10.63 19.86 10.65
N VAL A 115 10.85 18.63 11.12
CA VAL A 115 9.81 17.63 11.38
C VAL A 115 9.79 17.34 12.87
N VAL A 116 8.63 17.41 13.50
CA VAL A 116 8.46 17.07 14.92
C VAL A 116 7.23 16.21 15.10
N PHE A 117 7.39 15.05 15.73
CA PHE A 117 6.29 14.20 16.19
C PHE A 117 6.18 14.30 17.72
N SER A 118 4.98 14.47 18.25
CA SER A 118 4.69 14.18 19.64
C SER A 118 4.83 12.68 19.92
N ASP A 119 4.89 12.27 21.19
CA ASP A 119 4.97 10.85 21.55
C ASP A 119 3.74 10.06 21.05
N ARG A 120 2.58 10.68 21.07
CA ARG A 120 1.34 10.11 20.55
C ARG A 120 1.41 9.91 19.03
N GLU A 121 1.90 10.88 18.29
CA GLU A 121 2.06 10.79 16.84
C GLU A 121 3.09 9.73 16.45
N ALA A 122 4.24 9.70 17.14
CA ALA A 122 5.24 8.66 16.92
C ALA A 122 4.68 7.25 17.17
N GLN A 123 3.91 7.07 18.26
CA GLN A 123 3.26 5.80 18.56
C GLN A 123 2.18 5.45 17.53
N ASN A 124 1.38 6.42 17.08
CA ASN A 124 0.35 6.21 16.04
C ASN A 124 0.98 5.78 14.72
N LEU A 125 2.03 6.49 14.28
CA LEU A 125 2.77 6.18 13.07
C LEU A 125 3.41 4.79 13.15
N ARG A 126 4.00 4.44 14.32
CA ARG A 126 4.53 3.10 14.56
C ARG A 126 3.46 2.02 14.38
N THR A 127 2.30 2.20 15.01
CA THR A 127 1.19 1.25 14.93
C THR A 127 0.70 1.08 13.49
N TYR A 128 0.58 2.19 12.76
CA TYR A 128 0.23 2.20 11.34
C TYR A 128 1.22 1.40 10.50
N LEU A 129 2.53 1.67 10.66
CA LEU A 129 3.57 1.02 9.87
C LEU A 129 3.69 -0.48 10.18
N ILE A 130 3.60 -0.87 11.45
CA ILE A 130 3.58 -2.28 11.86
C ILE A 130 2.32 -2.99 11.33
N GLY A 131 1.17 -2.30 11.35
CA GLY A 131 -0.13 -2.82 10.92
C GLY A 131 -0.30 -3.00 9.42
N GLY A 132 0.73 -2.76 8.61
CA GLY A 132 0.69 -2.97 7.15
C GLY A 132 0.80 -1.67 6.32
N GLY A 133 0.73 -0.51 6.95
CA GLY A 133 0.94 0.77 6.28
C GLY A 133 2.35 0.95 5.74
N PHE A 134 2.50 1.88 4.82
CA PHE A 134 3.78 2.24 4.21
C PHE A 134 3.96 3.75 4.18
N LEU A 135 5.15 4.22 4.54
CA LEU A 135 5.54 5.62 4.46
C LEU A 135 6.62 5.82 3.39
N HIS A 136 6.34 6.67 2.41
CA HIS A 136 7.35 7.24 1.53
C HIS A 136 7.71 8.65 2.02
N ILE A 137 8.98 8.90 2.26
CA ILE A 137 9.51 10.23 2.60
C ILE A 137 10.33 10.70 1.41
N ASP A 138 10.07 11.90 0.93
CA ASP A 138 10.84 12.55 -0.12
C ASP A 138 11.46 13.85 0.42
N ASP A 139 12.77 13.94 0.32
CA ASP A 139 13.54 15.09 0.80
C ASP A 139 13.59 16.16 -0.29
N ASN A 140 12.81 17.22 -0.14
CA ASN A 140 12.89 18.36 -1.03
C ASN A 140 14.20 19.17 -0.84
N TYR A 141 14.79 19.12 0.31
CA TYR A 141 16.13 19.58 0.70
C TYR A 141 16.21 19.80 2.21
N GLY A 142 17.19 19.18 2.85
CA GLY A 142 17.52 19.39 4.25
C GLY A 142 16.57 18.72 5.26
N MET A 143 15.62 17.90 4.84
CA MET A 143 14.70 17.19 5.72
C MET A 143 15.39 16.07 6.52
N LYS A 144 16.46 15.49 5.97
CA LYS A 144 17.16 14.33 6.54
C LYS A 144 17.52 14.51 8.02
N ASP A 145 18.11 15.65 8.38
CA ASP A 145 18.61 15.91 9.72
C ASP A 145 17.48 16.04 10.75
N PHE A 146 16.27 16.29 10.30
CA PHE A 146 15.08 16.37 11.13
C PHE A 146 14.28 15.07 11.16
N VAL A 147 14.02 14.47 9.99
CA VAL A 147 13.15 13.30 9.90
C VAL A 147 13.79 12.04 10.46
N MET A 148 15.09 11.83 10.23
CA MET A 148 15.75 10.60 10.72
C MET A 148 15.72 10.47 12.26
N PRO A 149 15.97 11.51 13.06
CA PRO A 149 15.79 11.47 14.51
C PRO A 149 14.33 11.22 14.93
N GLN A 150 13.36 11.79 14.22
CA GLN A 150 11.95 11.55 14.53
C GLN A 150 11.55 10.11 14.24
N MET A 151 12.00 9.54 13.15
CA MET A 151 11.76 8.13 12.82
C MET A 151 12.49 7.18 13.80
N LYS A 152 13.61 7.59 14.40
CA LYS A 152 14.25 6.83 15.51
C LYS A 152 13.40 6.81 16.77
N ARG A 153 12.52 7.81 16.99
CA ARG A 153 11.50 7.77 18.04
C ARG A 153 10.33 6.85 17.70
N VAL A 154 9.99 6.73 16.40
CA VAL A 154 8.96 5.80 15.92
C VAL A 154 9.45 4.35 16.06
N PHE A 155 10.70 4.09 15.69
CA PHE A 155 11.36 2.78 15.77
C PHE A 155 12.71 2.88 16.46
N PRO A 156 12.75 2.90 17.82
CA PRO A 156 14.01 2.98 18.55
C PRO A 156 14.96 1.82 18.27
N GLU A 157 14.43 0.66 17.90
CA GLU A 157 15.18 -0.56 17.64
C GLU A 157 15.70 -0.71 16.19
N LEU A 158 15.18 0.10 15.24
CA LEU A 158 15.60 0.00 13.83
C LEU A 158 16.68 1.02 13.51
N GLU A 159 17.55 0.64 12.59
CA GLU A 159 18.51 1.54 11.95
C GLU A 159 18.11 1.76 10.48
N TRP A 160 18.43 2.95 9.95
CA TRP A 160 18.28 3.21 8.54
C TRP A 160 19.29 2.39 7.73
N VAL A 161 18.79 1.69 6.72
CA VAL A 161 19.59 0.89 5.81
C VAL A 161 19.59 1.55 4.43
N GLU A 162 20.76 1.85 3.88
CA GLU A 162 20.86 2.22 2.47
C GLU A 162 20.50 1.00 1.62
N LEU A 163 19.43 1.10 0.84
CA LEU A 163 18.95 -0.02 0.03
C LEU A 163 19.91 -0.29 -1.14
N PRO A 164 20.36 -1.53 -1.34
CA PRO A 164 21.21 -1.87 -2.48
C PRO A 164 20.46 -1.64 -3.79
N PHE A 165 21.17 -1.31 -4.85
CA PHE A 165 20.58 -1.05 -6.17
C PHE A 165 19.79 -2.25 -6.73
N SER A 166 20.06 -3.47 -6.23
CA SER A 166 19.28 -4.68 -6.56
C SER A 166 17.96 -4.80 -5.82
N HIS A 167 17.63 -3.85 -4.90
CA HIS A 167 16.39 -3.93 -4.13
C HIS A 167 15.16 -3.85 -5.05
N PRO A 168 14.12 -4.69 -4.84
CA PRO A 168 12.94 -4.77 -5.71
C PRO A 168 12.21 -3.44 -5.94
N ILE A 169 12.29 -2.46 -5.02
CA ILE A 169 11.68 -1.14 -5.18
C ILE A 169 12.18 -0.39 -6.42
N TYR A 170 13.42 -0.66 -6.85
CA TYR A 170 14.02 -0.09 -8.06
C TYR A 170 13.68 -0.86 -9.33
N HIS A 171 13.07 -2.06 -9.21
CA HIS A 171 12.90 -3.01 -10.31
C HIS A 171 11.46 -3.53 -10.42
N GLN A 172 10.49 -2.63 -10.39
CA GLN A 172 9.10 -2.98 -10.62
C GLN A 172 8.80 -3.01 -12.14
N LYS A 173 7.94 -2.13 -12.63
CA LYS A 173 7.71 -1.97 -14.06
C LYS A 173 8.92 -1.38 -14.78
N TYR A 174 9.58 -0.43 -14.14
CA TYR A 174 10.74 0.26 -14.68
C TYR A 174 12.03 -0.20 -13.99
N GLN A 175 13.14 -0.19 -14.75
CA GLN A 175 14.43 -0.64 -14.25
C GLN A 175 15.30 0.57 -13.91
N PHE A 176 15.73 0.67 -12.65
CA PHE A 176 16.65 1.68 -12.14
C PHE A 176 17.91 0.98 -11.59
N PRO A 177 18.81 0.50 -12.46
CA PRO A 177 19.95 -0.32 -12.04
C PRO A 177 20.98 0.44 -11.20
N ASN A 178 20.90 1.77 -11.18
CA ASN A 178 21.76 2.64 -10.38
C ASN A 178 21.00 3.30 -9.21
N GLY A 179 19.83 2.76 -8.83
CA GLY A 179 18.98 3.32 -7.75
C GLY A 179 18.18 4.55 -8.18
N LEU A 180 17.97 5.47 -7.23
CA LEU A 180 17.16 6.67 -7.46
C LEU A 180 17.73 7.57 -8.57
N PRO A 181 16.86 8.14 -9.43
CA PRO A 181 17.29 9.21 -10.34
C PRO A 181 17.50 10.52 -9.56
N LYS A 182 18.49 11.30 -9.93
CA LYS A 182 18.64 12.68 -9.49
C LYS A 182 17.75 13.55 -10.37
N ILE A 183 16.84 14.33 -9.75
CA ILE A 183 15.96 15.26 -10.45
C ILE A 183 16.54 16.68 -10.35
N HIS A 184 16.75 17.16 -9.11
CA HIS A 184 17.43 18.43 -8.88
C HIS A 184 18.76 18.25 -8.16
N GLU A 185 19.63 19.23 -8.29
CA GLU A 185 20.95 19.23 -7.71
C GLU A 185 21.03 20.27 -6.58
N HIS A 186 21.44 19.82 -5.39
CA HIS A 186 21.62 20.71 -4.25
C HIS A 186 23.07 20.72 -3.77
N ASP A 187 23.54 19.59 -3.22
CA ASP A 187 24.81 19.49 -2.52
C ASP A 187 25.89 18.71 -3.32
N ASN A 188 25.70 18.46 -4.59
CA ASN A 188 26.54 17.58 -5.42
C ASN A 188 26.72 16.17 -4.82
N LYS A 189 25.73 15.70 -4.07
CA LYS A 189 25.71 14.34 -3.50
C LYS A 189 24.88 13.39 -4.38
N PRO A 190 25.27 12.11 -4.47
CA PRO A 190 24.48 11.14 -5.19
C PRO A 190 23.15 10.87 -4.46
N PRO A 191 22.06 10.62 -5.20
CA PRO A 191 20.79 10.24 -4.61
C PRO A 191 20.90 8.88 -3.92
N LYS A 192 20.24 8.74 -2.77
CA LYS A 192 20.24 7.52 -1.96
C LYS A 192 18.84 7.16 -1.47
N GLY A 193 18.51 5.88 -1.58
CA GLY A 193 17.30 5.34 -0.98
C GLY A 193 17.63 4.69 0.36
N TYR A 194 17.01 5.17 1.42
CA TYR A 194 17.10 4.57 2.75
C TYR A 194 15.82 3.85 3.12
N GLY A 195 15.93 2.72 3.81
CA GLY A 195 14.78 1.94 4.28
C GLY A 195 14.78 1.73 5.78
N LEU A 196 13.58 1.67 6.38
CA LEU A 196 13.37 1.04 7.67
C LEU A 196 12.68 -0.31 7.41
N ILE A 197 13.27 -1.37 7.96
CA ILE A 197 12.81 -2.75 7.72
C ILE A 197 12.31 -3.34 9.04
N TRP A 198 11.02 -3.65 9.11
CA TRP A 198 10.38 -4.31 10.25
C TRP A 198 10.00 -5.74 9.88
N GLU A 199 10.57 -6.72 10.61
CA GLU A 199 10.31 -8.15 10.38
C GLU A 199 10.43 -8.60 8.91
N GLY A 200 11.46 -8.06 8.21
CA GLY A 200 11.72 -8.35 6.80
C GLY A 200 10.89 -7.54 5.80
N ARG A 201 9.93 -6.73 6.22
CA ARG A 201 9.14 -5.83 5.39
C ARG A 201 9.71 -4.42 5.40
N LEU A 202 9.91 -3.84 4.24
CA LEU A 202 10.21 -2.41 4.11
C LEU A 202 8.95 -1.63 4.50
N VAL A 203 8.99 -0.90 5.62
CA VAL A 203 7.86 -0.14 6.16
C VAL A 203 7.95 1.34 5.85
N CYS A 204 9.16 1.84 5.66
CA CYS A 204 9.42 3.23 5.29
C CYS A 204 10.52 3.28 4.25
N PHE A 205 10.35 4.10 3.22
CA PHE A 205 11.35 4.39 2.20
C PHE A 205 11.59 5.90 2.16
N PHE A 206 12.85 6.30 2.26
CA PHE A 206 13.27 7.69 2.21
C PHE A 206 14.14 7.92 0.97
N SER A 207 13.63 8.71 0.04
CA SER A 207 14.34 9.18 -1.14
C SER A 207 15.08 10.48 -0.80
N TRP A 208 16.38 10.37 -0.64
CA TRP A 208 17.26 11.46 -0.24
C TRP A 208 18.10 11.98 -1.42
N GLU A 209 18.26 13.31 -1.51
CA GLU A 209 19.06 13.99 -2.53
C GLU A 209 18.61 13.69 -3.98
N CYS A 210 17.29 13.56 -4.19
CA CYS A 210 16.79 13.27 -5.54
C CYS A 210 15.59 14.10 -5.98
N ASP A 211 14.78 14.66 -5.06
CA ASP A 211 13.62 15.52 -5.32
C ASP A 211 12.60 14.90 -6.27
N LEU A 212 12.16 13.68 -5.93
CA LEU A 212 11.17 13.00 -6.76
C LEU A 212 9.87 13.78 -6.86
N GLY A 213 9.43 14.37 -5.73
CA GLY A 213 8.21 15.15 -5.62
C GLY A 213 8.18 16.33 -6.57
N ASP A 214 9.28 17.06 -6.72
CA ASP A 214 9.42 18.16 -7.66
C ASP A 214 9.24 17.69 -9.11
N GLY A 215 9.85 16.54 -9.44
CA GLY A 215 9.70 15.95 -10.77
C GLY A 215 8.30 15.40 -11.06
N TRP A 216 7.43 15.27 -10.04
CA TRP A 216 6.02 14.90 -10.23
C TRP A 216 5.10 16.11 -10.41
N GLU A 217 5.56 17.32 -10.05
CA GLU A 217 4.80 18.55 -10.18
C GLU A 217 4.40 18.86 -11.64
N ASP A 218 3.53 19.85 -11.83
CA ASP A 218 3.18 20.34 -13.15
C ASP A 218 4.41 20.87 -13.89
N ALA A 219 4.38 20.81 -15.22
CA ALA A 219 5.56 21.04 -16.05
C ALA A 219 6.15 22.45 -15.93
N ASP A 220 5.32 23.41 -15.56
CA ASP A 220 5.66 24.85 -15.47
C ASP A 220 6.14 25.25 -14.05
N VAL A 221 6.06 24.36 -13.06
CA VAL A 221 6.47 24.70 -11.68
C VAL A 221 8.01 24.80 -11.58
N HIS A 222 8.71 23.75 -11.98
CA HIS A 222 10.19 23.72 -11.93
C HIS A 222 10.84 23.88 -13.31
N ASN A 223 10.04 23.96 -14.38
CA ASN A 223 10.50 23.97 -15.77
C ASN A 223 11.38 22.77 -16.16
N ASP A 224 11.16 21.65 -15.51
CA ASP A 224 11.85 20.41 -15.80
C ASP A 224 11.58 19.89 -17.20
N SER A 225 12.60 19.31 -17.81
CA SER A 225 12.41 18.65 -19.09
C SER A 225 11.41 17.49 -18.97
N GLN A 226 10.67 17.20 -20.05
CA GLN A 226 9.81 16.03 -20.10
C GLN A 226 10.55 14.73 -19.74
N ALA A 227 11.82 14.61 -20.14
CA ALA A 227 12.63 13.43 -19.83
C ALA A 227 12.93 13.31 -18.32
N THR A 228 13.20 14.43 -17.64
CA THR A 228 13.42 14.49 -16.19
C THR A 228 12.17 14.11 -15.45
N ARG A 229 11.05 14.75 -15.77
CA ARG A 229 9.73 14.44 -15.18
C ARG A 229 9.33 12.98 -15.38
N GLN A 230 9.54 12.44 -16.57
CA GLN A 230 9.28 11.02 -16.86
C GLN A 230 10.13 10.07 -16.00
N LYS A 231 11.39 10.41 -15.70
CA LYS A 231 12.22 9.62 -14.78
C LYS A 231 11.65 9.63 -13.37
N ALA A 232 11.27 10.80 -12.86
CA ALA A 232 10.67 10.95 -11.55
C ALA A 232 9.35 10.17 -11.42
N LEU A 233 8.41 10.34 -12.36
CA LEU A 233 7.13 9.64 -12.39
C LEU A 233 7.30 8.12 -12.48
N ARG A 234 8.23 7.62 -13.29
CA ARG A 234 8.54 6.19 -13.39
C ARG A 234 9.10 5.62 -12.08
N MET A 235 9.97 6.37 -11.40
CA MET A 235 10.48 5.93 -10.09
C MET A 235 9.38 5.97 -9.03
N GLY A 236 8.58 7.04 -8.98
CA GLY A 236 7.42 7.13 -8.10
C GLY A 236 6.43 5.99 -8.33
N SER A 237 6.14 5.66 -9.59
CA SER A 237 5.23 4.54 -9.92
C SER A 237 5.81 3.17 -9.52
N ASN A 238 7.13 3.00 -9.54
CA ASN A 238 7.77 1.81 -9.00
C ASN A 238 7.59 1.72 -7.48
N ILE A 239 7.72 2.83 -6.74
CA ILE A 239 7.51 2.89 -5.30
C ILE A 239 6.06 2.50 -4.97
N VAL A 240 5.09 3.11 -5.64
CA VAL A 240 3.66 2.81 -5.45
C VAL A 240 3.38 1.34 -5.78
N ARG A 241 3.85 0.85 -6.93
CA ARG A 241 3.66 -0.55 -7.33
C ARG A 241 4.26 -1.53 -6.33
N TYR A 242 5.46 -1.25 -5.83
CA TYR A 242 6.12 -2.08 -4.82
C TYR A 242 5.24 -2.29 -3.60
N VAL A 243 4.51 -1.26 -3.16
CA VAL A 243 3.64 -1.32 -1.98
C VAL A 243 2.34 -2.09 -2.25
N PHE A 244 1.71 -1.85 -3.41
CA PHE A 244 0.39 -2.42 -3.71
C PHE A 244 0.43 -3.82 -4.31
N MET A 245 1.61 -4.34 -4.68
CA MET A 245 1.77 -5.64 -5.33
C MET A 245 2.54 -6.65 -4.48
N GLN A 246 2.77 -6.33 -3.18
CA GLN A 246 3.37 -7.27 -2.22
C GLN A 246 2.37 -8.31 -1.72
#